data_6b44354226b0ebf796011ebb2033f8c8
#
_entry.id   6b44354226b0ebf796011ebb2033f8c8
#
_cell.length_a   1.000
_cell.length_b   1.000
_cell.length_c   1.000
_cell.angle_alpha   90.00
_cell.angle_beta   90.00
_cell.angle_gamma   90.00
#
_symmetry.space_group_name_H-M   'P 1'
#
loop_
_entity.id
_entity.type
_entity.pdbx_description
1 polymer ?
#
loop_
_entity_poly.entity_id
_entity_poly.type
_entity_poly.pdbx_seq_one_letter_code
_entity_poly.pdbx_strand_id
1 'polypeptide(L)'
;EDVQRILPSVGMTADRIDLEENEVDRIYQDTYIRKGNPSTSIDFNGIAQGLTVDLLADALLEEGVSNFMVEVGGEVKCQGLRADGQVWRIAIDLPVDQQDGLDERQLQSIVAVKDAAICTSGNYRKFYEEDGIKRSHTISPFTGYPVQHSLLSATIHAADAATADALATACMVWGPEEGKRFIETYRAENEFERVEALFIFASESGAMVTWQTQGWDEALSTNS
;
A
#
# COMPACT_ATOMS: atom_id res chain seq x y z
N GLU A 1 23.55 -6.93 -17.72
CA GLU A 1 24.09 -5.70 -18.37
C GLU A 1 22.99 -4.62 -18.55
N ASP A 2 21.76 -4.99 -18.95
CA ASP A 2 20.69 -4.00 -19.20
C ASP A 2 20.22 -3.31 -17.92
N VAL A 3 20.10 -4.01 -16.80
CA VAL A 3 19.70 -3.44 -15.50
C VAL A 3 20.68 -2.35 -15.07
N GLN A 4 21.98 -2.61 -15.11
CA GLN A 4 23.02 -1.64 -14.72
C GLN A 4 23.06 -0.40 -15.61
N ARG A 5 22.62 -0.51 -16.86
CA ARG A 5 22.53 0.60 -17.80
C ARG A 5 21.31 1.49 -17.53
N ILE A 6 20.20 0.90 -17.08
CA ILE A 6 18.91 1.61 -16.87
C ILE A 6 18.82 2.17 -15.45
N LEU A 7 19.35 1.47 -14.45
CA LEU A 7 19.22 1.83 -13.02
C LEU A 7 19.57 3.30 -12.71
N PRO A 8 20.62 3.93 -13.30
CA PRO A 8 20.89 5.35 -13.06
C PRO A 8 19.80 6.31 -13.48
N SER A 9 18.84 5.88 -14.32
CA SER A 9 17.68 6.68 -14.75
C SER A 9 16.39 6.40 -13.95
N VAL A 10 16.45 5.53 -12.96
CA VAL A 10 15.31 5.23 -12.07
C VAL A 10 15.28 6.22 -10.89
N GLY A 11 14.08 6.63 -10.50
CA GLY A 11 13.82 7.47 -9.32
C GLY A 11 13.09 8.77 -9.62
N MET A 12 12.57 9.39 -8.57
CA MET A 12 11.79 10.63 -8.59
C MET A 12 12.64 11.81 -8.07
N THR A 13 13.70 12.16 -8.79
CA THR A 13 14.53 13.32 -8.44
C THR A 13 14.18 14.52 -9.34
N ALA A 14 14.37 15.76 -8.85
CA ALA A 14 13.99 16.99 -9.56
C ALA A 14 14.63 17.15 -10.93
N ASP A 15 15.79 16.54 -11.18
CA ASP A 15 16.44 16.49 -12.49
C ASP A 15 15.79 15.47 -13.45
N ARG A 16 14.90 14.62 -12.97
CA ARG A 16 14.21 13.59 -13.76
C ARG A 16 12.73 13.88 -13.96
N ILE A 17 12.05 14.32 -12.89
CA ILE A 17 10.63 14.65 -12.91
C ILE A 17 10.43 15.94 -12.14
N ASP A 18 9.76 16.89 -12.74
CA ASP A 18 9.39 18.15 -12.15
C ASP A 18 7.88 18.38 -12.34
N LEU A 19 7.22 18.91 -11.31
CA LEU A 19 5.81 19.27 -11.35
C LEU A 19 5.71 20.77 -11.59
N GLU A 20 5.09 21.17 -12.67
CA GLU A 20 4.84 22.56 -12.99
C GLU A 20 3.35 22.88 -12.84
N GLU A 21 3.02 23.80 -11.93
CA GLU A 21 1.67 24.34 -11.82
C GLU A 21 1.51 25.52 -12.76
N ASN A 22 0.46 25.51 -13.58
CA ASN A 22 0.12 26.64 -14.44
C ASN A 22 -0.85 27.57 -13.71
N GLU A 23 -0.42 28.81 -13.43
CA GLU A 23 -1.26 29.86 -12.81
C GLU A 23 -2.30 30.50 -13.77
N VAL A 24 -2.46 30.01 -15.00
CA VAL A 24 -3.11 30.76 -16.09
C VAL A 24 -4.64 30.73 -16.04
N ASP A 25 -5.29 29.83 -15.31
CA ASP A 25 -6.75 29.86 -15.19
C ASP A 25 -7.25 29.38 -13.82
N ARG A 26 -7.95 30.22 -13.08
CA ARG A 26 -8.51 29.91 -11.75
C ARG A 26 -9.62 28.85 -11.76
N ILE A 27 -9.95 28.28 -12.91
CA ILE A 27 -11.06 27.31 -13.08
C ILE A 27 -10.51 25.88 -13.27
N TYR A 28 -9.29 25.73 -13.80
CA TYR A 28 -8.61 24.44 -13.94
C TYR A 28 -7.14 24.63 -13.58
N GLN A 29 -6.73 24.18 -12.40
CA GLN A 29 -5.31 24.02 -12.05
C GLN A 29 -4.79 22.78 -12.76
N ASP A 30 -4.27 22.95 -13.96
CA ASP A 30 -3.57 21.85 -14.64
C ASP A 30 -2.16 21.73 -14.07
N THR A 31 -1.87 20.60 -13.46
CA THR A 31 -0.51 20.23 -13.07
C THR A 31 0.15 19.49 -14.21
N TYR A 32 1.29 19.96 -14.67
CA TYR A 32 2.07 19.34 -15.73
C TYR A 32 3.26 18.59 -15.16
N ILE A 33 3.53 17.41 -15.74
CA ILE A 33 4.72 16.63 -15.44
C ILE A 33 5.76 16.90 -16.52
N ARG A 34 6.89 17.50 -16.13
CA ARG A 34 8.04 17.66 -17.02
C ARG A 34 9.04 16.53 -16.74
N LYS A 35 9.41 15.79 -17.79
CA LYS A 35 10.44 14.75 -17.71
C LYS A 35 11.77 15.33 -18.14
N GLY A 36 12.79 15.25 -17.30
CA GLY A 36 14.16 15.64 -17.61
C GLY A 36 14.80 14.74 -18.68
N ASN A 37 14.35 13.48 -18.76
CA ASN A 37 14.70 12.55 -19.83
C ASN A 37 13.43 12.10 -20.56
N PRO A 38 13.31 12.28 -21.88
CA PRO A 38 12.13 11.85 -22.66
C PRO A 38 11.82 10.35 -22.54
N SER A 39 12.83 9.51 -22.30
CA SER A 39 12.69 8.07 -22.13
C SER A 39 12.19 7.65 -20.74
N THR A 40 12.07 8.58 -19.78
CA THR A 40 11.51 8.28 -18.46
C THR A 40 10.05 7.87 -18.60
N SER A 41 9.70 6.72 -18.01
CA SER A 41 8.32 6.27 -17.86
C SER A 41 7.91 6.37 -16.39
N ILE A 42 6.64 6.69 -16.16
CA ILE A 42 6.06 6.70 -14.82
C ILE A 42 5.16 5.47 -14.71
N ASP A 43 5.30 4.73 -13.62
CA ASP A 43 4.45 3.60 -13.28
C ASP A 43 3.66 3.93 -12.00
N PHE A 44 2.34 3.86 -12.09
CA PHE A 44 1.41 4.16 -11.00
C PHE A 44 0.90 2.89 -10.29
N ASN A 45 1.40 1.70 -10.60
CA ASN A 45 0.89 0.44 -10.07
C ASN A 45 0.94 0.34 -8.53
N GLY A 46 1.80 1.12 -7.87
CA GLY A 46 1.90 1.14 -6.41
C GLY A 46 0.96 2.13 -5.71
N ILE A 47 0.03 2.77 -6.45
CA ILE A 47 -0.92 3.75 -5.89
C ILE A 47 -2.26 3.76 -6.63
N ALA A 48 -2.31 3.21 -7.84
CA ALA A 48 -3.45 3.38 -8.73
C ALA A 48 -4.72 2.68 -8.20
N GLN A 49 -4.58 1.55 -7.51
CA GLN A 49 -5.73 0.84 -6.95
C GLN A 49 -6.32 1.62 -5.76
N GLY A 50 -5.47 2.09 -4.84
CA GLY A 50 -5.88 2.94 -3.74
C GLY A 50 -6.54 4.24 -4.22
N LEU A 51 -5.95 4.94 -5.19
CA LEU A 51 -6.55 6.13 -5.79
C LEU A 51 -7.90 5.83 -6.44
N THR A 52 -8.05 4.68 -7.11
CA THR A 52 -9.34 4.29 -7.69
C THR A 52 -10.40 4.09 -6.62
N VAL A 53 -10.05 3.49 -5.50
CA VAL A 53 -10.94 3.32 -4.33
C VAL A 53 -11.39 4.68 -3.79
N ASP A 54 -10.47 5.64 -3.66
CA ASP A 54 -10.79 6.99 -3.19
C ASP A 54 -11.73 7.72 -4.15
N LEU A 55 -11.45 7.69 -5.45
CA LEU A 55 -12.32 8.32 -6.47
C LEU A 55 -13.75 7.72 -6.47
N LEU A 56 -13.87 6.41 -6.28
CA LEU A 56 -15.19 5.77 -6.17
C LEU A 56 -15.89 6.15 -4.87
N ALA A 57 -15.17 6.26 -3.76
CA ALA A 57 -15.69 6.71 -2.49
C ALA A 57 -16.19 8.14 -2.56
N ASP A 58 -15.44 9.04 -3.18
CA ASP A 58 -15.82 10.44 -3.38
C ASP A 58 -17.07 10.56 -4.25
N ALA A 59 -17.16 9.80 -5.34
CA ALA A 59 -18.35 9.77 -6.19
C ALA A 59 -19.60 9.30 -5.42
N LEU A 60 -19.46 8.32 -4.52
CA LEU A 60 -20.57 7.88 -3.66
C LEU A 60 -21.00 8.97 -2.67
N LEU A 61 -20.05 9.70 -2.09
CA LEU A 61 -20.31 10.82 -1.19
C LEU A 61 -21.02 11.97 -1.93
N GLU A 62 -20.62 12.29 -3.15
CA GLU A 62 -21.26 13.31 -4.00
C GLU A 62 -22.73 12.94 -4.32
N GLU A 63 -23.03 11.65 -4.50
CA GLU A 63 -24.38 11.13 -4.68
C GLU A 63 -25.18 11.01 -3.36
N GLY A 64 -24.59 11.45 -2.22
CA GLY A 64 -25.24 11.45 -0.91
C GLY A 64 -25.24 10.09 -0.20
N VAL A 65 -24.46 9.12 -0.67
CA VAL A 65 -24.30 7.83 0.00
C VAL A 65 -23.25 7.98 1.10
N SER A 66 -23.67 7.91 2.36
CA SER A 66 -22.81 8.13 3.53
C SER A 66 -22.34 6.85 4.24
N ASN A 67 -22.81 5.67 3.80
CA ASN A 67 -22.46 4.40 4.41
C ASN A 67 -22.13 3.39 3.31
N PHE A 68 -20.84 3.10 3.13
CA PHE A 68 -20.39 2.19 2.08
C PHE A 68 -19.04 1.55 2.42
N MET A 69 -18.73 0.48 1.72
CA MET A 69 -17.42 -0.11 1.59
C MET A 69 -17.12 -0.22 0.09
N VAL A 70 -15.99 0.32 -0.33
CA VAL A 70 -15.44 0.19 -1.68
C VAL A 70 -14.21 -0.70 -1.62
N GLU A 71 -14.12 -1.67 -2.52
CA GLU A 71 -12.96 -2.54 -2.67
C GLU A 71 -12.56 -2.62 -4.15
N VAL A 72 -11.28 -2.43 -4.43
CA VAL A 72 -10.70 -2.64 -5.76
C VAL A 72 -9.37 -3.39 -5.60
N GLY A 73 -9.36 -4.65 -6.02
CA GLY A 73 -8.14 -5.46 -6.06
C GLY A 73 -7.53 -5.83 -4.71
N GLY A 74 -8.26 -5.59 -3.61
CA GLY A 74 -7.83 -5.84 -2.24
C GLY A 74 -7.66 -4.57 -1.41
N GLU A 75 -7.56 -3.40 -2.04
CA GLU A 75 -7.57 -2.10 -1.39
C GLU A 75 -8.99 -1.71 -1.01
N VAL A 76 -9.20 -1.33 0.23
CA VAL A 76 -10.52 -1.11 0.82
C VAL A 76 -10.62 0.27 1.46
N LYS A 77 -11.73 0.96 1.23
CA LYS A 77 -12.16 2.15 2.00
C LYS A 77 -13.56 1.94 2.54
N CYS A 78 -13.73 2.26 3.81
CA CYS A 78 -14.99 2.18 4.51
C CYS A 78 -15.45 3.58 4.96
N GLN A 79 -16.72 3.87 4.76
CA GLN A 79 -17.37 5.10 5.24
C GLN A 79 -18.60 4.73 6.05
N GLY A 80 -18.82 5.45 7.17
CA GLY A 80 -19.99 5.27 8.03
C GLY A 80 -20.11 3.87 8.62
N LEU A 81 -21.33 3.37 8.75
CA LEU A 81 -21.65 2.10 9.40
C LEU A 81 -22.34 1.14 8.43
N ARG A 82 -22.28 -0.14 8.74
CA ARG A 82 -23.03 -1.19 8.06
C ARG A 82 -24.54 -1.00 8.32
N ALA A 83 -25.35 -1.68 7.52
CA ALA A 83 -26.82 -1.62 7.65
C ALA A 83 -27.37 -2.10 9.01
N ASP A 84 -26.59 -2.91 9.74
CA ASP A 84 -26.91 -3.36 11.11
C ASP A 84 -26.42 -2.39 12.20
N GLY A 85 -25.89 -1.22 11.83
CA GLY A 85 -25.38 -0.20 12.73
C GLY A 85 -23.99 -0.50 13.29
N GLN A 86 -23.32 -1.55 12.83
CA GLN A 86 -21.97 -1.90 13.26
C GLN A 86 -20.93 -1.33 12.30
N VAL A 87 -19.69 -1.23 12.77
CA VAL A 87 -18.52 -0.87 11.96
C VAL A 87 -18.23 -1.94 10.90
N TRP A 88 -17.57 -1.57 9.83
CA TRP A 88 -17.11 -2.48 8.80
C TRP A 88 -16.03 -3.41 9.36
N ARG A 89 -16.02 -4.65 8.91
CA ARG A 89 -15.06 -5.66 9.37
C ARG A 89 -14.31 -6.21 8.17
N ILE A 90 -13.01 -5.95 8.15
CA ILE A 90 -12.12 -6.33 7.06
C ILE A 90 -11.19 -7.43 7.56
N ALA A 91 -11.10 -8.50 6.78
CA ALA A 91 -10.19 -9.62 7.06
C ALA A 91 -8.81 -9.33 6.49
N ILE A 92 -7.78 -9.51 7.29
CA ILE A 92 -6.38 -9.51 6.84
C ILE A 92 -5.95 -10.97 6.68
N ASP A 93 -5.56 -11.34 5.47
CA ASP A 93 -5.14 -12.70 5.13
C ASP A 93 -3.74 -13.00 5.69
N LEU A 94 -3.52 -14.26 6.11
CA LEU A 94 -2.17 -14.76 6.32
C LEU A 94 -1.45 -14.94 4.97
N PRO A 95 -0.18 -14.53 4.85
CA PRO A 95 0.61 -14.66 3.63
C PRO A 95 1.12 -16.11 3.44
N VAL A 96 0.21 -17.06 3.24
CA VAL A 96 0.53 -18.48 2.99
C VAL A 96 0.36 -18.82 1.52
N ASP A 97 1.22 -19.72 1.02
CA ASP A 97 1.10 -20.26 -0.34
C ASP A 97 -0.18 -21.12 -0.46
N GLN A 98 -1.02 -20.83 -1.43
CA GLN A 98 -2.24 -21.60 -1.72
C GLN A 98 -1.96 -22.89 -2.56
N GLN A 99 -0.80 -23.53 -2.38
CA GLN A 99 -0.42 -24.68 -3.22
C GLN A 99 -1.14 -25.99 -2.88
N ASP A 100 -1.87 -26.09 -1.78
CA ASP A 100 -2.43 -27.36 -1.32
C ASP A 100 -3.92 -27.57 -1.62
N GLY A 101 -4.53 -26.76 -2.51
CA GLY A 101 -5.92 -27.00 -2.97
C GLY A 101 -6.98 -26.89 -1.86
N LEU A 102 -6.64 -26.40 -0.70
CA LEU A 102 -7.56 -26.06 0.37
C LEU A 102 -8.01 -24.61 0.14
N ASP A 103 -9.27 -24.47 -0.27
CA ASP A 103 -9.96 -23.19 -0.52
C ASP A 103 -10.20 -22.35 0.76
N GLU A 104 -9.58 -22.71 1.87
CA GLU A 104 -9.74 -22.00 3.14
C GLU A 104 -8.70 -20.88 3.26
N ARG A 105 -9.15 -19.64 3.04
CA ARG A 105 -8.40 -18.45 3.41
C ARG A 105 -8.04 -18.50 4.88
N GLN A 106 -6.75 -18.56 5.19
CA GLN A 106 -6.29 -18.41 6.56
C GLN A 106 -6.20 -16.92 6.90
N LEU A 107 -6.87 -16.53 7.97
CA LEU A 107 -6.92 -15.14 8.39
C LEU A 107 -5.87 -14.87 9.47
N GLN A 108 -5.14 -13.77 9.33
CA GLN A 108 -4.31 -13.23 10.41
C GLN A 108 -5.20 -12.61 11.49
N SER A 109 -6.11 -11.75 11.07
CA SER A 109 -7.02 -11.05 11.96
C SER A 109 -8.23 -10.49 11.21
N ILE A 110 -9.24 -10.08 11.97
CA ILE A 110 -10.36 -9.28 11.45
C ILE A 110 -10.31 -7.94 12.16
N VAL A 111 -10.24 -6.87 11.39
CA VAL A 111 -10.10 -5.50 11.89
C VAL A 111 -11.40 -4.71 11.68
N ALA A 112 -11.73 -3.85 12.62
CA ALA A 112 -12.84 -2.90 12.51
C ALA A 112 -12.35 -1.65 11.77
N VAL A 113 -13.07 -1.21 10.74
CA VAL A 113 -12.70 -0.03 9.94
C VAL A 113 -13.92 0.87 9.78
N LYS A 114 -13.73 2.17 10.02
CA LYS A 114 -14.75 3.19 9.85
C LYS A 114 -14.09 4.49 9.41
N ASP A 115 -14.66 5.17 8.41
CA ASP A 115 -14.19 6.46 7.91
C ASP A 115 -12.67 6.44 7.62
N ALA A 116 -12.18 5.32 7.06
CA ALA A 116 -10.77 5.07 6.82
C ALA A 116 -10.56 4.03 5.71
N ALA A 117 -9.33 3.91 5.28
CA ALA A 117 -8.88 2.91 4.31
C ALA A 117 -7.93 1.89 4.96
N ILE A 118 -7.90 0.70 4.36
CA ILE A 118 -6.93 -0.35 4.69
C ILE A 118 -6.46 -1.02 3.39
N CYS A 119 -5.16 -1.03 3.17
CA CYS A 119 -4.52 -1.59 2.00
C CYS A 119 -3.41 -2.56 2.40
N THR A 120 -3.26 -3.64 1.65
CA THR A 120 -2.26 -4.68 1.93
C THR A 120 -1.45 -5.02 0.69
N SER A 121 -0.17 -4.74 0.72
CA SER A 121 0.82 -5.24 -0.25
C SER A 121 1.49 -6.50 0.26
N GLY A 122 1.73 -7.47 -0.61
CA GLY A 122 2.37 -8.73 -0.23
C GLY A 122 3.04 -9.46 -1.38
N ASN A 123 4.11 -10.18 -1.07
CA ASN A 123 4.92 -10.94 -2.03
C ASN A 123 4.49 -12.41 -2.18
N TYR A 124 3.48 -12.86 -1.42
CA TYR A 124 3.08 -14.28 -1.35
C TYR A 124 2.11 -14.72 -2.46
N ARG A 125 1.34 -13.78 -3.04
CA ARG A 125 0.35 -14.07 -4.10
C ARG A 125 0.93 -14.06 -5.50
N LYS A 126 1.98 -13.26 -5.72
CA LYS A 126 2.60 -13.06 -7.05
C LYS A 126 4.10 -13.23 -6.93
N PHE A 127 4.58 -14.43 -7.21
CA PHE A 127 6.00 -14.73 -7.37
C PHE A 127 6.18 -15.48 -8.69
N TYR A 128 7.37 -15.44 -9.23
CA TYR A 128 7.78 -16.31 -10.31
C TYR A 128 8.94 -17.18 -9.83
N GLU A 129 9.03 -18.37 -10.36
CA GLU A 129 10.10 -19.29 -10.02
C GLU A 129 11.11 -19.29 -11.18
N GLU A 130 12.36 -19.00 -10.86
CA GLU A 130 13.49 -19.01 -11.77
C GLU A 130 14.62 -19.83 -11.14
N ASP A 131 15.04 -20.89 -11.81
CA ASP A 131 16.07 -21.83 -11.33
C ASP A 131 15.78 -22.44 -9.93
N GLY A 132 14.50 -22.72 -9.63
CA GLY A 132 14.08 -23.24 -8.33
C GLY A 132 14.06 -22.21 -7.19
N ILE A 133 14.25 -20.92 -7.49
CA ILE A 133 14.22 -19.82 -6.53
C ILE A 133 12.95 -19.02 -6.75
N LYS A 134 12.12 -18.89 -5.70
CA LYS A 134 10.98 -17.98 -5.70
C LYS A 134 11.46 -16.53 -5.68
N ARG A 135 11.04 -15.75 -6.66
CA ARG A 135 11.38 -14.35 -6.78
C ARG A 135 10.13 -13.48 -6.60
N SER A 136 10.25 -12.46 -5.76
CA SER A 136 9.24 -11.43 -5.61
C SER A 136 8.97 -10.70 -6.94
N HIS A 137 7.72 -10.30 -7.16
CA HIS A 137 7.38 -9.39 -8.26
C HIS A 137 7.77 -7.94 -7.96
N THR A 138 8.04 -7.60 -6.69
CA THR A 138 8.48 -6.27 -6.28
C THR A 138 9.95 -6.07 -6.64
N ILE A 139 10.22 -5.04 -7.43
CA ILE A 139 11.58 -4.68 -7.86
C ILE A 139 12.10 -3.54 -7.01
N SER A 140 13.31 -3.70 -6.47
CA SER A 140 13.99 -2.62 -5.76
C SER A 140 14.46 -1.54 -6.75
N PRO A 141 14.05 -0.27 -6.59
CA PRO A 141 14.53 0.83 -7.42
C PRO A 141 16.02 1.16 -7.18
N PHE A 142 16.59 0.65 -6.08
CA PHE A 142 17.99 0.86 -5.73
C PHE A 142 18.92 -0.15 -6.42
N THR A 143 18.46 -1.38 -6.63
CA THR A 143 19.25 -2.44 -7.21
C THR A 143 18.83 -2.82 -8.62
N GLY A 144 17.56 -2.56 -8.97
CA GLY A 144 16.92 -2.98 -10.22
C GLY A 144 16.58 -4.48 -10.27
N TYR A 145 16.68 -5.18 -9.14
CA TYR A 145 16.38 -6.61 -9.02
C TYR A 145 15.23 -6.85 -8.04
N PRO A 146 14.59 -8.03 -8.09
CA PRO A 146 13.59 -8.44 -7.10
C PRO A 146 14.12 -8.28 -5.68
N VAL A 147 13.29 -7.75 -4.78
CA VAL A 147 13.65 -7.60 -3.37
C VAL A 147 13.89 -8.97 -2.73
N GLN A 148 14.86 -9.02 -1.80
CA GLN A 148 15.26 -10.23 -1.09
C GLN A 148 15.29 -9.92 0.41
N HIS A 149 14.14 -10.01 1.06
CA HIS A 149 13.98 -9.82 2.50
C HIS A 149 12.82 -10.67 3.02
N SER A 150 12.68 -10.74 4.33
CA SER A 150 11.71 -11.60 5.01
C SER A 150 10.29 -11.01 5.10
N LEU A 151 10.04 -9.76 4.69
CA LEU A 151 8.70 -9.17 4.73
C LEU A 151 7.77 -9.88 3.73
N LEU A 152 6.70 -10.46 4.24
CA LEU A 152 5.72 -11.22 3.48
C LEU A 152 4.51 -10.36 3.10
N SER A 153 4.05 -9.50 4.02
CA SER A 153 3.01 -8.51 3.77
C SER A 153 3.14 -7.29 4.66
N ALA A 154 2.68 -6.15 4.15
CA ALA A 154 2.53 -4.90 4.86
C ALA A 154 1.08 -4.43 4.68
N THR A 155 0.35 -4.28 5.78
CA THR A 155 -1.00 -3.72 5.82
C THR A 155 -0.92 -2.35 6.44
N ILE A 156 -1.49 -1.36 5.76
CA ILE A 156 -1.53 0.04 6.21
C ILE A 156 -2.99 0.46 6.39
N HIS A 157 -3.26 1.09 7.52
CA HIS A 157 -4.50 1.81 7.82
C HIS A 157 -4.22 3.31 7.72
N ALA A 158 -5.00 4.04 6.93
CA ALA A 158 -4.87 5.48 6.73
C ALA A 158 -6.24 6.13 6.46
N ALA A 159 -6.29 7.45 6.38
CA ALA A 159 -7.51 8.18 6.06
C ALA A 159 -7.98 7.95 4.61
N ASP A 160 -7.05 7.77 3.69
CA ASP A 160 -7.30 7.52 2.27
C ASP A 160 -6.58 6.28 1.78
N ALA A 161 -7.13 5.66 0.72
CA ALA A 161 -6.63 4.41 0.19
C ALA A 161 -5.38 4.62 -0.68
N ALA A 162 -5.23 5.77 -1.33
CA ALA A 162 -4.05 6.09 -2.13
C ALA A 162 -2.79 6.14 -1.25
N THR A 163 -2.86 6.81 -0.10
CA THR A 163 -1.78 6.85 0.89
C THR A 163 -1.48 5.46 1.45
N ALA A 164 -2.53 4.70 1.83
CA ALA A 164 -2.36 3.36 2.38
C ALA A 164 -1.68 2.41 1.38
N ASP A 165 -2.09 2.41 0.10
CA ASP A 165 -1.53 1.59 -0.98
C ASP A 165 -0.06 1.96 -1.25
N ALA A 166 0.23 3.27 -1.39
CA ALA A 166 1.57 3.78 -1.61
C ALA A 166 2.54 3.38 -0.49
N LEU A 167 2.14 3.58 0.77
CA LEU A 167 2.96 3.23 1.93
C LEU A 167 3.17 1.73 2.06
N ALA A 168 2.12 0.91 1.82
CA ALA A 168 2.23 -0.54 1.84
C ALA A 168 3.23 -1.04 0.78
N THR A 169 3.14 -0.52 -0.45
CA THR A 169 4.08 -0.84 -1.53
C THR A 169 5.51 -0.39 -1.21
N ALA A 170 5.69 0.81 -0.65
CA ALA A 170 7.01 1.30 -0.23
C ALA A 170 7.62 0.39 0.85
N CYS A 171 6.84 -0.05 1.84
CA CYS A 171 7.31 -1.00 2.85
C CYS A 171 7.76 -2.33 2.23
N MET A 172 7.04 -2.83 1.21
CA MET A 172 7.46 -4.04 0.49
C MET A 172 8.75 -3.86 -0.31
N VAL A 173 9.11 -2.64 -0.69
CA VAL A 173 10.42 -2.33 -1.29
C VAL A 173 11.53 -2.31 -0.24
N TRP A 174 11.28 -1.68 0.90
CA TRP A 174 12.26 -1.50 1.97
C TRP A 174 12.54 -2.76 2.80
N GLY A 175 11.55 -3.65 2.94
CA GLY A 175 11.62 -4.80 3.84
C GLY A 175 11.35 -4.46 5.31
N PRO A 176 11.44 -5.44 6.23
CA PRO A 176 10.88 -5.27 7.57
C PRO A 176 11.57 -4.18 8.39
N GLU A 177 12.90 -4.11 8.41
CA GLU A 177 13.60 -3.18 9.31
C GLU A 177 13.56 -1.73 8.81
N GLU A 178 13.86 -1.53 7.52
CA GLU A 178 13.78 -0.19 6.93
C GLU A 178 12.33 0.28 6.80
N GLY A 179 11.39 -0.63 6.48
CA GLY A 179 9.97 -0.32 6.42
C GLY A 179 9.41 0.15 7.77
N LYS A 180 9.80 -0.48 8.88
CA LYS A 180 9.43 -0.01 10.24
C LYS A 180 9.93 1.41 10.48
N ARG A 181 11.22 1.68 10.19
CA ARG A 181 11.81 3.02 10.35
C ARG A 181 11.11 4.05 9.47
N PHE A 182 10.81 3.68 8.23
CA PHE A 182 10.11 4.53 7.28
C PHE A 182 8.72 4.91 7.80
N ILE A 183 7.91 3.94 8.25
CA ILE A 183 6.58 4.21 8.81
C ILE A 183 6.65 5.07 10.07
N GLU A 184 7.56 4.80 10.99
CA GLU A 184 7.70 5.61 12.21
C GLU A 184 8.15 7.04 11.90
N THR A 185 9.03 7.23 10.91
CA THR A 185 9.43 8.57 10.45
C THR A 185 8.26 9.28 9.79
N TYR A 186 7.53 8.62 8.89
CA TYR A 186 6.36 9.18 8.22
C TYR A 186 5.31 9.64 9.22
N ARG A 187 5.01 8.83 10.23
CA ARG A 187 4.06 9.16 11.31
C ARG A 187 4.51 10.37 12.14
N ALA A 188 5.81 10.46 12.42
CA ALA A 188 6.36 11.60 13.18
C ALA A 188 6.34 12.91 12.39
N GLU A 189 6.50 12.86 11.08
CA GLU A 189 6.47 14.02 10.19
C GLU A 189 5.04 14.44 9.81
N ASN A 190 4.06 13.53 9.91
CA ASN A 190 2.67 13.71 9.49
C ASN A 190 1.72 13.39 10.67
N GLU A 191 1.90 14.07 11.80
CA GLU A 191 1.17 13.79 13.05
C GLU A 191 -0.36 13.88 12.92
N PHE A 192 -0.88 14.63 11.95
CA PHE A 192 -2.31 14.77 11.68
C PHE A 192 -2.88 13.62 10.83
N GLU A 193 -2.03 12.90 10.14
CA GLU A 193 -2.39 11.72 9.36
C GLU A 193 -2.30 10.48 10.26
N ARG A 194 -3.47 9.88 10.56
CA ARG A 194 -3.53 8.66 11.37
C ARG A 194 -3.10 7.46 10.52
N VAL A 195 -1.80 7.26 10.39
CA VAL A 195 -1.24 6.10 9.70
C VAL A 195 -0.82 5.06 10.72
N GLU A 196 -1.33 3.84 10.58
CA GLU A 196 -0.94 2.68 11.37
C GLU A 196 -0.58 1.51 10.44
N ALA A 197 0.31 0.64 10.91
CA ALA A 197 0.84 -0.46 10.11
C ALA A 197 0.88 -1.78 10.85
N LEU A 198 0.60 -2.86 10.12
CA LEU A 198 0.84 -4.24 10.52
C LEU A 198 1.74 -4.93 9.48
N PHE A 199 2.89 -5.46 9.92
CA PHE A 199 3.79 -6.26 9.09
C PHE A 199 3.74 -7.72 9.49
N ILE A 200 3.75 -8.60 8.49
CA ILE A 200 3.96 -10.04 8.68
C ILE A 200 5.25 -10.41 7.94
N PHE A 201 6.19 -11.02 8.63
CA PHE A 201 7.49 -11.41 8.07
C PHE A 201 7.98 -12.75 8.62
N ALA A 202 8.88 -13.39 7.89
CA ALA A 202 9.52 -14.62 8.35
C ALA A 202 10.69 -14.30 9.29
N SER A 203 10.74 -14.98 10.44
CA SER A 203 11.91 -14.97 11.33
C SER A 203 13.07 -15.78 10.75
N GLU A 204 14.24 -15.73 11.37
CA GLU A 204 15.40 -16.57 11.00
C GLU A 204 15.10 -18.07 11.06
N SER A 205 14.17 -18.50 11.93
CA SER A 205 13.71 -19.89 12.02
C SER A 205 12.66 -20.26 10.96
N GLY A 206 12.22 -19.31 10.12
CA GLY A 206 11.15 -19.49 9.15
C GLY A 206 9.74 -19.36 9.73
N ALA A 207 9.58 -19.08 11.03
CA ALA A 207 8.28 -18.85 11.62
C ALA A 207 7.74 -17.47 11.22
N MET A 208 6.42 -17.36 10.99
CA MET A 208 5.78 -16.08 10.79
C MET A 208 5.73 -15.28 12.10
N VAL A 209 6.13 -14.04 12.03
CA VAL A 209 6.07 -13.06 13.13
C VAL A 209 5.38 -11.80 12.66
N THR A 210 4.72 -11.12 13.57
CA THR A 210 4.07 -9.84 13.31
C THR A 210 4.79 -8.72 14.04
N TRP A 211 4.75 -7.54 13.46
CA TRP A 211 5.05 -6.26 14.09
C TRP A 211 3.96 -5.28 13.72
N GLN A 212 3.57 -4.45 14.66
CA GLN A 212 2.58 -3.41 14.43
C GLN A 212 3.01 -2.10 15.10
N THR A 213 2.52 -1.00 14.59
CA THR A 213 2.66 0.31 15.23
C THR A 213 1.88 0.36 16.52
N GLN A 214 2.30 1.22 17.45
CA GLN A 214 1.70 1.31 18.79
C GLN A 214 0.20 1.64 18.75
N GLY A 215 -0.24 2.45 17.78
CA GLY A 215 -1.64 2.87 17.64
C GLY A 215 -2.52 1.89 16.86
N TRP A 216 -1.98 0.78 16.35
CA TRP A 216 -2.73 -0.16 15.50
C TRP A 216 -4.03 -0.64 16.16
N ASP A 217 -3.95 -1.15 17.39
CA ASP A 217 -5.12 -1.68 18.08
C ASP A 217 -6.14 -0.57 18.44
N GLU A 218 -5.66 0.63 18.76
CA GLU A 218 -6.50 1.79 19.04
C GLU A 218 -7.23 2.28 17.78
N ALA A 219 -6.54 2.39 16.65
CA ALA A 219 -7.14 2.80 15.38
C ALA A 219 -8.29 1.88 14.95
N LEU A 220 -8.18 0.60 15.29
CA LEU A 220 -9.19 -0.42 14.98
C LEU A 220 -10.29 -0.54 16.06
N SER A 221 -10.04 -0.09 17.28
CA SER A 221 -10.97 -0.19 18.41
C SER A 221 -11.84 1.07 18.64
N THR A 222 -11.38 2.24 18.23
CA THR A 222 -12.11 3.51 18.40
C THR A 222 -13.40 3.60 17.58
N ASN A 223 -13.78 2.54 16.93
CA ASN A 223 -14.92 2.42 16.04
C ASN A 223 -16.03 1.48 16.60
N SER A 224 -16.00 1.15 17.89
CA SER A 224 -17.05 0.36 18.57
C SER A 224 -18.13 1.25 19.17
#